data_36dab4f184db10330ba93d31cac46b3f
#
_entry.id   36dab4f184db10330ba93d31cac46b3f
#
_cell.length_a   1.000
_cell.length_b   1.000
_cell.length_c   1.000
_cell.angle_alpha   90.00
_cell.angle_beta   90.00
_cell.angle_gamma   90.00
#
_symmetry.space_group_name_H-M   'P 1'
#
loop_
_entity.id
_entity.type
_entity.pdbx_description
1 polymer ?
#
loop_
_entity_poly.entity_id
_entity_poly.type
_entity_poly.pdbx_seq_one_letter_code
_entity_poly.pdbx_strand_id
1 'polypeptide(L)'
;MTHTRTDLVAILEAHGLKPSRALGQNFVVDPNTVRRIARLAEVGPGDLVLEIGAGLGSLTLALIETGAEVQAMEVDRYLLEPLRSVVEPHGVTVHHADALNANYSEILGGREAAIIANLPYNVATPLVLHLLESQPLIKRMLVMVQKEVGERFAAQAGDEAYGAASLRVQYFADAKVVGKIGPSVFYPKPNVD
;
A
#
# COMPACT_ATOMS: atom_id res chain seq x y z
N MET A 1 3.81 14.88 9.25
CA MET A 1 2.34 15.04 9.18
C MET A 1 1.59 13.69 9.18
N THR A 2 1.99 12.69 9.91
CA THR A 2 1.36 11.35 9.90
C THR A 2 0.44 11.19 11.10
N HIS A 3 -0.63 10.39 10.96
CA HIS A 3 -1.58 10.15 12.04
C HIS A 3 -1.00 9.28 13.14
N THR A 4 -1.27 9.67 14.40
CA THR A 4 -1.14 8.78 15.56
C THR A 4 -2.39 7.88 15.65
N ARG A 5 -2.35 6.89 16.55
CA ARG A 5 -3.53 6.06 16.85
C ARG A 5 -4.73 6.89 17.30
N THR A 6 -4.50 7.92 18.12
CA THR A 6 -5.56 8.80 18.62
C THR A 6 -6.20 9.59 17.47
N ASP A 7 -5.40 10.14 16.57
CA ASP A 7 -5.89 10.89 15.41
C ASP A 7 -6.75 10.00 14.52
N LEU A 8 -6.29 8.78 14.23
CA LEU A 8 -6.97 7.85 13.36
C LEU A 8 -8.30 7.39 13.96
N VAL A 9 -8.34 7.09 15.26
CA VAL A 9 -9.58 6.73 15.96
C VAL A 9 -10.55 7.92 15.95
N ALA A 10 -10.07 9.14 16.19
CA ALA A 10 -10.90 10.34 16.14
C ALA A 10 -11.51 10.57 14.74
N ILE A 11 -10.75 10.35 13.67
CA ILE A 11 -11.25 10.44 12.29
C ILE A 11 -12.36 9.40 12.06
N LEU A 12 -12.14 8.14 12.46
CA LEU A 12 -13.16 7.09 12.33
C LEU A 12 -14.45 7.44 13.09
N GLU A 13 -14.33 7.88 14.34
CA GLU A 13 -15.47 8.27 15.18
C GLU A 13 -16.23 9.47 14.61
N ALA A 14 -15.52 10.50 14.15
CA ALA A 14 -16.12 11.69 13.55
C ALA A 14 -16.99 11.37 12.32
N HIS A 15 -16.63 10.32 11.57
CA HIS A 15 -17.37 9.88 10.39
C HIS A 15 -18.29 8.67 10.67
N GLY A 16 -18.42 8.22 11.92
CA GLY A 16 -19.23 7.07 12.28
C GLY A 16 -18.72 5.74 11.67
N LEU A 17 -17.43 5.64 11.37
CA LEU A 17 -16.83 4.51 10.69
C LEU A 17 -16.21 3.49 11.64
N LYS A 18 -16.17 2.26 11.19
CA LYS A 18 -15.45 1.16 11.86
C LYS A 18 -14.62 0.41 10.82
N PRO A 19 -13.40 -0.03 11.18
CA PRO A 19 -12.57 -0.84 10.27
C PRO A 19 -13.32 -2.08 9.78
N SER A 20 -13.32 -2.30 8.47
CA SER A 20 -14.00 -3.42 7.83
C SER A 20 -13.12 -4.66 7.82
N ARG A 21 -13.56 -5.72 8.52
CA ARG A 21 -12.89 -7.02 8.46
C ARG A 21 -12.99 -7.66 7.08
N ALA A 22 -14.12 -7.45 6.38
CA ALA A 22 -14.34 -8.00 5.04
C ALA A 22 -13.35 -7.43 4.01
N LEU A 23 -12.95 -6.16 4.18
CA LEU A 23 -11.94 -5.50 3.36
C LEU A 23 -10.52 -5.66 3.92
N GLY A 24 -10.33 -6.41 5.00
CA GLY A 24 -9.03 -6.64 5.61
C GLY A 24 -8.35 -5.36 6.12
N GLN A 25 -9.12 -4.36 6.53
CA GLN A 25 -8.60 -3.06 6.96
C GLN A 25 -7.83 -3.17 8.27
N ASN A 26 -6.52 -2.89 8.19
CA ASN A 26 -5.61 -2.75 9.31
C ASN A 26 -4.75 -1.52 9.03
N PHE A 27 -5.09 -0.40 9.67
CA PHE A 27 -4.41 0.88 9.46
C PHE A 27 -3.11 0.94 10.25
N VAL A 28 -2.03 1.41 9.63
CA VAL A 28 -0.79 1.68 10.36
C VAL A 28 -0.96 2.96 11.17
N VAL A 29 -0.80 2.85 12.49
CA VAL A 29 -1.06 3.93 13.47
C VAL A 29 0.19 4.46 14.16
N ASP A 30 1.36 3.98 13.75
CA ASP A 30 2.65 4.46 14.26
C ASP A 30 3.35 5.35 13.24
N PRO A 31 3.51 6.66 13.54
CA PRO A 31 4.17 7.62 12.65
C PRO A 31 5.59 7.22 12.24
N ASN A 32 6.34 6.58 13.13
CA ASN A 32 7.71 6.15 12.83
C ASN A 32 7.72 5.01 11.82
N THR A 33 6.75 4.11 11.92
CA THR A 33 6.60 2.98 11.00
C THR A 33 6.23 3.46 9.60
N VAL A 34 5.25 4.36 9.44
CA VAL A 34 4.89 4.87 8.10
C VAL A 34 6.03 5.64 7.46
N ARG A 35 6.78 6.46 8.22
CA ARG A 35 7.98 7.13 7.71
C ARG A 35 9.11 6.15 7.36
N ARG A 36 9.25 5.05 8.10
CA ARG A 36 10.18 3.98 7.74
C ARG A 36 9.80 3.34 6.42
N ILE A 37 8.51 3.06 6.20
CA ILE A 37 8.00 2.51 4.94
C ILE A 37 8.28 3.50 3.80
N ALA A 38 7.96 4.78 3.96
CA ALA A 38 8.22 5.80 2.96
C ALA A 38 9.72 5.90 2.61
N ARG A 39 10.64 5.79 3.59
CA ARG A 39 12.08 5.73 3.31
C ARG A 39 12.49 4.47 2.56
N LEU A 40 11.91 3.30 2.88
CA LEU A 40 12.18 2.04 2.18
C LEU A 40 11.65 2.03 0.75
N ALA A 41 10.69 2.90 0.43
CA ALA A 41 10.19 3.08 -0.93
C ALA A 41 11.23 3.69 -1.86
N GLU A 42 12.24 4.40 -1.31
CA GLU A 42 13.31 5.07 -2.07
C GLU A 42 12.76 5.95 -3.19
N VAL A 43 11.71 6.71 -2.88
CA VAL A 43 11.06 7.67 -3.77
C VAL A 43 11.33 9.10 -3.32
N GLY A 44 11.30 10.05 -4.25
CA GLY A 44 11.59 11.46 -3.98
C GLY A 44 11.13 12.40 -5.09
N PRO A 45 11.65 13.62 -5.14
CA PRO A 45 11.28 14.61 -6.16
C PRO A 45 11.45 14.07 -7.58
N GLY A 46 10.38 14.17 -8.38
CA GLY A 46 10.33 13.67 -9.75
C GLY A 46 9.75 12.27 -9.91
N ASP A 47 9.61 11.51 -8.83
CA ASP A 47 8.93 10.21 -8.86
C ASP A 47 7.41 10.40 -8.75
N LEU A 48 6.66 9.59 -9.53
CA LEU A 48 5.23 9.39 -9.35
C LEU A 48 5.00 8.14 -8.50
N VAL A 49 4.22 8.29 -7.44
CA VAL A 49 3.81 7.19 -6.56
C VAL A 49 2.31 7.01 -6.64
N LEU A 50 1.86 5.78 -6.82
CA LEU A 50 0.47 5.39 -6.59
C LEU A 50 0.42 4.52 -5.33
N GLU A 51 -0.21 5.04 -4.28
CA GLU A 51 -0.53 4.25 -3.10
C GLU A 51 -1.83 3.48 -3.31
N ILE A 52 -1.80 2.16 -3.11
CA ILE A 52 -2.98 1.30 -3.22
C ILE A 52 -3.46 0.92 -1.81
N GLY A 53 -4.74 1.18 -1.54
CA GLY A 53 -5.34 0.96 -0.22
C GLY A 53 -4.92 2.05 0.77
N ALA A 54 -5.10 3.32 0.38
CA ALA A 54 -4.64 4.47 1.15
C ALA A 54 -5.34 4.62 2.52
N GLY A 55 -6.53 4.04 2.69
CA GLY A 55 -7.27 4.03 3.94
C GLY A 55 -7.58 5.44 4.44
N LEU A 56 -6.97 5.84 5.55
CA LEU A 56 -7.12 7.19 6.11
C LEU A 56 -5.91 8.11 5.85
N GLY A 57 -5.02 7.74 4.92
CA GLY A 57 -3.95 8.60 4.44
C GLY A 57 -2.68 8.64 5.29
N SER A 58 -2.52 7.77 6.30
CA SER A 58 -1.32 7.78 7.15
C SER A 58 -0.03 7.58 6.36
N LEU A 59 0.00 6.60 5.46
CA LEU A 59 1.17 6.33 4.63
C LEU A 59 1.27 7.36 3.49
N THR A 60 0.15 7.81 2.93
CA THR A 60 0.09 8.89 1.94
C THR A 60 0.83 10.13 2.44
N LEU A 61 0.52 10.58 3.67
CA LEU A 61 1.19 11.74 4.28
C LEU A 61 2.70 11.54 4.44
N ALA A 62 3.15 10.32 4.77
CA ALA A 62 4.58 10.05 4.87
C ALA A 62 5.26 9.99 3.50
N LEU A 63 4.56 9.56 2.46
CA LEU A 63 5.06 9.56 1.08
C LEU A 63 5.20 10.99 0.55
N ILE A 64 4.25 11.87 0.85
CA ILE A 64 4.36 13.31 0.52
C ILE A 64 5.62 13.94 1.15
N GLU A 65 5.98 13.56 2.40
CA GLU A 65 7.19 14.05 3.07
C GLU A 65 8.50 13.72 2.29
N THR A 66 8.48 12.76 1.38
CA THR A 66 9.64 12.42 0.52
C THR A 66 9.86 13.42 -0.63
N GLY A 67 8.86 14.22 -0.96
CA GLY A 67 8.84 15.13 -2.11
C GLY A 67 8.39 14.46 -3.43
N ALA A 68 7.96 13.20 -3.40
CA ALA A 68 7.35 12.54 -4.55
C ALA A 68 5.96 13.10 -4.86
N GLU A 69 5.55 13.02 -6.12
CA GLU A 69 4.17 13.22 -6.52
C GLU A 69 3.35 11.99 -6.12
N VAL A 70 2.33 12.16 -5.29
CA VAL A 70 1.56 11.03 -4.74
C VAL A 70 0.14 11.06 -5.27
N GLN A 71 -0.32 9.91 -5.74
CA GLN A 71 -1.72 9.62 -6.00
C GLN A 71 -2.15 8.49 -5.06
N ALA A 72 -3.40 8.51 -4.61
CA ALA A 72 -3.96 7.55 -3.68
C ALA A 72 -5.14 6.82 -4.31
N MET A 73 -5.19 5.50 -4.15
CA MET A 73 -6.31 4.66 -4.58
C MET A 73 -6.95 3.99 -3.37
N GLU A 74 -8.28 4.06 -3.29
CA GLU A 74 -9.04 3.41 -2.22
C GLU A 74 -10.34 2.81 -2.79
N VAL A 75 -10.66 1.59 -2.40
CA VAL A 75 -11.83 0.84 -2.86
C VAL A 75 -13.05 1.08 -1.96
N ASP A 76 -12.82 1.36 -0.69
CA ASP A 76 -13.89 1.60 0.27
C ASP A 76 -14.45 3.02 0.13
N ARG A 77 -15.65 3.12 -0.46
CA ARG A 77 -16.33 4.40 -0.65
C ARG A 77 -16.53 5.21 0.64
N TYR A 78 -16.62 4.54 1.78
CA TYR A 78 -16.85 5.19 3.07
C TYR A 78 -15.58 5.86 3.62
N LEU A 79 -14.40 5.44 3.17
CA LEU A 79 -13.13 6.05 3.53
C LEU A 79 -12.75 7.23 2.62
N LEU A 80 -13.42 7.43 1.47
CA LEU A 80 -13.02 8.45 0.50
C LEU A 80 -13.13 9.88 1.05
N GLU A 81 -14.23 10.20 1.75
CA GLU A 81 -14.41 11.55 2.30
C GLU A 81 -13.34 11.88 3.35
N PRO A 82 -13.14 11.05 4.41
CA PRO A 82 -12.06 11.30 5.36
C PRO A 82 -10.67 11.29 4.71
N LEU A 83 -10.39 10.38 3.76
CA LEU A 83 -9.12 10.35 3.05
C LEU A 83 -8.87 11.66 2.30
N ARG A 84 -9.84 12.09 1.48
CA ARG A 84 -9.74 13.34 0.71
C ARG A 84 -9.50 14.54 1.59
N SER A 85 -10.25 14.67 2.69
CA SER A 85 -10.09 15.77 3.64
C SER A 85 -8.67 15.86 4.21
N VAL A 86 -7.98 14.74 4.32
CA VAL A 86 -6.61 14.62 4.84
C VAL A 86 -5.57 14.93 3.76
N VAL A 87 -5.71 14.34 2.55
CA VAL A 87 -4.59 14.31 1.59
C VAL A 87 -4.72 15.29 0.42
N GLU A 88 -5.94 15.67 -0.01
CA GLU A 88 -6.14 16.61 -1.12
C GLU A 88 -5.59 18.02 -0.82
N PRO A 89 -5.62 18.55 0.43
CA PRO A 89 -4.95 19.83 0.75
C PRO A 89 -3.43 19.82 0.49
N HIS A 90 -2.84 18.63 0.34
CA HIS A 90 -1.41 18.44 0.03
C HIS A 90 -1.16 18.13 -1.46
N GLY A 91 -2.17 18.27 -2.32
CA GLY A 91 -2.05 18.07 -3.76
C GLY A 91 -2.17 16.62 -4.23
N VAL A 92 -2.64 15.71 -3.35
CA VAL A 92 -2.85 14.29 -3.71
C VAL A 92 -4.17 14.14 -4.46
N THR A 93 -4.14 13.43 -5.59
CA THR A 93 -5.35 12.99 -6.28
C THR A 93 -5.82 11.66 -5.69
N VAL A 94 -7.11 11.59 -5.31
CA VAL A 94 -7.71 10.37 -4.76
C VAL A 94 -8.60 9.69 -5.79
N HIS A 95 -8.28 8.44 -6.11
CA HIS A 95 -9.03 7.59 -7.03
C HIS A 95 -9.89 6.58 -6.26
N HIS A 96 -11.20 6.55 -6.54
CA HIS A 96 -12.08 5.48 -6.10
C HIS A 96 -12.03 4.35 -7.09
N ALA A 97 -11.25 3.32 -6.82
CA ALA A 97 -11.09 2.20 -7.74
C ALA A 97 -10.70 0.90 -7.01
N ASP A 98 -11.09 -0.23 -7.60
CA ASP A 98 -10.58 -1.54 -7.24
C ASP A 98 -9.27 -1.79 -8.02
N ALA A 99 -8.19 -2.02 -7.29
CA ALA A 99 -6.85 -2.19 -7.86
C ALA A 99 -6.73 -3.39 -8.84
N LEU A 100 -7.57 -4.41 -8.73
CA LEU A 100 -7.59 -5.52 -9.68
C LEU A 100 -8.23 -5.16 -11.02
N ASN A 101 -9.09 -4.13 -11.06
CA ASN A 101 -9.89 -3.75 -12.21
C ASN A 101 -9.61 -2.32 -12.71
N ALA A 102 -8.69 -1.60 -12.08
CA ALA A 102 -8.40 -0.20 -12.37
C ALA A 102 -7.73 0.00 -13.73
N ASN A 103 -8.05 1.11 -14.39
CA ASN A 103 -7.34 1.56 -15.58
C ASN A 103 -6.07 2.35 -15.19
N TYR A 104 -4.97 1.65 -15.01
CA TYR A 104 -3.70 2.24 -14.58
C TYR A 104 -3.15 3.24 -15.60
N SER A 105 -3.37 3.03 -16.89
CA SER A 105 -2.92 3.99 -17.93
C SER A 105 -3.61 5.35 -17.77
N GLU A 106 -4.89 5.35 -17.46
CA GLU A 106 -5.65 6.57 -17.19
C GLU A 106 -5.25 7.23 -15.89
N ILE A 107 -5.17 6.46 -14.79
CA ILE A 107 -4.79 6.94 -13.46
C ILE A 107 -3.41 7.56 -13.47
N LEU A 108 -2.43 6.89 -14.09
CA LEU A 108 -1.05 7.35 -14.15
C LEU A 108 -0.78 8.36 -15.27
N GLY A 109 -1.77 8.64 -16.14
CA GLY A 109 -1.61 9.54 -17.27
C GLY A 109 -0.51 9.09 -18.25
N GLY A 110 -0.30 7.78 -18.39
CA GLY A 110 0.74 7.20 -19.23
C GLY A 110 2.16 7.32 -18.66
N ARG A 111 2.32 7.77 -17.42
CA ARG A 111 3.63 7.96 -16.75
C ARG A 111 4.06 6.69 -16.01
N GLU A 112 5.36 6.50 -15.92
CA GLU A 112 5.93 5.46 -15.06
C GLU A 112 5.75 5.82 -13.58
N ALA A 113 5.43 4.81 -12.75
CA ALA A 113 5.18 5.00 -11.33
C ALA A 113 5.75 3.90 -10.45
N ALA A 114 5.94 4.23 -9.17
CA ALA A 114 6.15 3.27 -8.11
C ALA A 114 4.82 2.97 -7.41
N ILE A 115 4.56 1.68 -7.11
CA ILE A 115 3.43 1.26 -6.27
C ILE A 115 3.89 1.09 -4.84
N ILE A 116 3.20 1.75 -3.91
CA ILE A 116 3.39 1.54 -2.48
C ILE A 116 2.06 1.11 -1.89
N ALA A 117 2.04 0.00 -1.15
CA ALA A 117 0.77 -0.55 -0.68
C ALA A 117 0.87 -1.29 0.65
N ASN A 118 -0.15 -1.13 1.48
CA ASN A 118 -0.44 -1.99 2.61
C ASN A 118 -1.61 -2.91 2.21
N LEU A 119 -1.29 -4.12 1.74
CA LEU A 119 -2.27 -4.98 1.07
C LEU A 119 -3.02 -5.90 2.04
N PRO A 120 -4.36 -5.98 1.90
CA PRO A 120 -5.15 -7.00 2.59
C PRO A 120 -4.73 -8.41 2.18
N TYR A 121 -4.82 -9.35 3.11
CA TYR A 121 -4.32 -10.72 2.95
C TYR A 121 -4.89 -11.47 1.74
N ASN A 122 -6.19 -11.28 1.48
CA ASN A 122 -6.91 -11.99 0.42
C ASN A 122 -6.61 -11.47 -0.99
N VAL A 123 -6.08 -10.26 -1.14
CA VAL A 123 -5.80 -9.65 -2.45
C VAL A 123 -4.32 -9.49 -2.75
N ALA A 124 -3.42 -9.65 -1.77
CA ALA A 124 -1.99 -9.38 -1.93
C ALA A 124 -1.37 -10.17 -3.09
N THR A 125 -1.51 -11.49 -3.09
CA THR A 125 -0.91 -12.33 -4.15
C THR A 125 -1.51 -12.07 -5.52
N PRO A 126 -2.84 -12.11 -5.73
CA PRO A 126 -3.40 -11.85 -7.05
C PRO A 126 -3.10 -10.45 -7.55
N LEU A 127 -3.10 -9.43 -6.68
CA LEU A 127 -2.81 -8.06 -7.09
C LEU A 127 -1.35 -7.88 -7.50
N VAL A 128 -0.39 -8.34 -6.71
CA VAL A 128 1.04 -8.22 -7.04
C VAL A 128 1.34 -8.89 -8.39
N LEU A 129 0.81 -10.10 -8.61
CA LEU A 129 1.00 -10.81 -9.87
C LEU A 129 0.32 -10.10 -11.04
N HIS A 130 -0.90 -9.59 -10.85
CA HIS A 130 -1.60 -8.79 -11.86
C HIS A 130 -0.80 -7.54 -12.26
N LEU A 131 -0.28 -6.80 -11.28
CA LEU A 131 0.52 -5.60 -11.54
C LEU A 131 1.81 -5.93 -12.32
N LEU A 132 2.52 -6.98 -11.94
CA LEU A 132 3.75 -7.41 -12.63
C LEU A 132 3.49 -7.85 -14.07
N GLU A 133 2.42 -8.59 -14.30
CA GLU A 133 2.13 -9.21 -15.59
C GLU A 133 1.48 -8.26 -16.59
N SER A 134 0.70 -7.29 -16.11
CA SER A 134 -0.23 -6.52 -16.96
C SER A 134 0.02 -5.02 -16.98
N GLN A 135 0.88 -4.49 -16.09
CA GLN A 135 1.01 -3.04 -15.91
C GLN A 135 2.45 -2.55 -16.21
N PRO A 136 2.82 -2.34 -17.48
CA PRO A 136 4.18 -1.98 -17.86
C PRO A 136 4.65 -0.61 -17.37
N LEU A 137 3.74 0.27 -16.96
CA LEU A 137 4.07 1.57 -16.36
C LEU A 137 4.58 1.45 -14.91
N ILE A 138 4.39 0.30 -14.27
CA ILE A 138 4.85 0.09 -12.89
C ILE A 138 6.28 -0.42 -12.93
N LYS A 139 7.22 0.40 -12.43
CA LYS A 139 8.66 0.08 -12.45
C LYS A 139 9.18 -0.45 -11.13
N ARG A 140 8.49 -0.15 -10.04
CA ARG A 140 8.89 -0.58 -8.70
C ARG A 140 7.67 -0.75 -7.81
N MET A 141 7.75 -1.71 -6.91
CA MET A 141 6.72 -1.90 -5.90
C MET A 141 7.34 -2.09 -4.52
N LEU A 142 6.78 -1.42 -3.51
CA LEU A 142 7.00 -1.73 -2.11
C LEU A 142 5.66 -2.11 -1.49
N VAL A 143 5.50 -3.37 -1.14
CA VAL A 143 4.24 -3.88 -0.61
C VAL A 143 4.42 -4.45 0.80
N MET A 144 3.52 -4.09 1.70
CA MET A 144 3.36 -4.78 2.97
C MET A 144 2.37 -5.91 2.79
N VAL A 145 2.80 -7.10 3.12
CA VAL A 145 2.03 -8.34 3.02
C VAL A 145 2.30 -9.20 4.26
N GLN A 146 1.50 -10.24 4.48
CA GLN A 146 1.83 -11.23 5.50
C GLN A 146 3.24 -11.79 5.28
N LYS A 147 3.91 -12.10 6.41
CA LYS A 147 5.27 -12.63 6.41
C LYS A 147 5.45 -13.79 5.42
N GLU A 148 4.55 -14.77 5.45
CA GLU A 148 4.59 -15.95 4.59
C GLU A 148 4.46 -15.61 3.10
N VAL A 149 3.64 -14.60 2.77
CA VAL A 149 3.46 -14.12 1.39
C VAL A 149 4.73 -13.42 0.92
N GLY A 150 5.31 -12.55 1.76
CA GLY A 150 6.57 -11.86 1.44
C GLY A 150 7.75 -12.83 1.29
N GLU A 151 7.86 -13.82 2.17
CA GLU A 151 8.88 -14.87 2.08
C GLU A 151 8.70 -15.70 0.80
N ARG A 152 7.46 -16.01 0.41
CA ARG A 152 7.17 -16.72 -0.86
C ARG A 152 7.53 -15.89 -2.09
N PHE A 153 7.24 -14.59 -2.11
CA PHE A 153 7.63 -13.74 -3.25
C PHE A 153 9.14 -13.63 -3.43
N ALA A 154 9.89 -13.60 -2.34
CA ALA A 154 11.35 -13.47 -2.35
C ALA A 154 12.11 -14.81 -2.40
N ALA A 155 11.41 -15.95 -2.28
CA ALA A 155 12.03 -17.26 -2.24
C ALA A 155 12.72 -17.60 -3.55
N GLN A 156 13.90 -18.22 -3.43
CA GLN A 156 14.71 -18.71 -4.55
C GLN A 156 14.53 -20.23 -4.75
N ALA A 157 14.90 -20.73 -5.91
CA ALA A 157 14.85 -22.16 -6.19
C ALA A 157 15.67 -22.94 -5.16
N GLY A 158 15.01 -23.86 -4.45
CA GLY A 158 15.58 -24.63 -3.35
C GLY A 158 15.12 -24.19 -1.96
N ASP A 159 14.51 -23.02 -1.82
CA ASP A 159 13.94 -22.58 -0.55
C ASP A 159 12.61 -23.31 -0.28
N GLU A 160 12.31 -23.56 0.99
CA GLU A 160 11.06 -24.21 1.43
C GLU A 160 9.81 -23.43 0.99
N ALA A 161 9.87 -22.10 1.00
CA ALA A 161 8.78 -21.22 0.61
C ALA A 161 8.60 -21.09 -0.91
N TYR A 162 9.52 -21.68 -1.72
CA TYR A 162 9.47 -21.53 -3.18
C TYR A 162 8.27 -22.23 -3.79
N GLY A 163 7.59 -21.55 -4.71
CA GLY A 163 6.42 -22.10 -5.39
C GLY A 163 6.01 -21.30 -6.63
N ALA A 164 4.82 -21.58 -7.14
CA ALA A 164 4.33 -20.97 -8.37
C ALA A 164 4.31 -19.42 -8.31
N ALA A 165 4.00 -18.84 -7.17
CA ALA A 165 4.05 -17.38 -7.01
C ALA A 165 5.48 -16.83 -7.06
N SER A 166 6.45 -17.55 -6.45
CA SER A 166 7.88 -17.17 -6.51
C SER A 166 8.38 -17.18 -7.95
N LEU A 167 8.08 -18.24 -8.69
CA LEU A 167 8.48 -18.37 -10.11
C LEU A 167 7.88 -17.23 -10.96
N ARG A 168 6.59 -16.92 -10.77
CA ARG A 168 5.93 -15.83 -11.52
C ARG A 168 6.52 -14.47 -11.18
N VAL A 169 6.78 -14.20 -9.90
CA VAL A 169 7.43 -12.95 -9.49
C VAL A 169 8.83 -12.83 -10.12
N GLN A 170 9.65 -13.88 -10.03
CA GLN A 170 11.02 -13.88 -10.58
C GLN A 170 11.08 -13.74 -12.11
N TYR A 171 10.02 -14.12 -12.80
CA TYR A 171 9.96 -13.93 -14.26
C TYR A 171 9.87 -12.44 -14.64
N PHE A 172 9.25 -11.62 -13.81
CA PHE A 172 8.99 -10.20 -14.10
C PHE A 172 9.84 -9.23 -13.28
N ALA A 173 10.33 -9.65 -12.10
CA ALA A 173 11.03 -8.75 -11.16
C ALA A 173 11.95 -9.50 -10.20
N ASP A 174 12.92 -8.76 -9.64
CA ASP A 174 13.67 -9.19 -8.47
C ASP A 174 12.93 -8.78 -7.20
N ALA A 175 12.64 -9.75 -6.33
CA ALA A 175 11.95 -9.51 -5.08
C ALA A 175 12.83 -9.81 -3.87
N LYS A 176 12.74 -8.95 -2.84
CA LYS A 176 13.45 -9.13 -1.57
C LYS A 176 12.60 -8.66 -0.40
N VAL A 177 12.75 -9.32 0.74
CA VAL A 177 12.18 -8.85 2.01
C VAL A 177 13.08 -7.74 2.57
N VAL A 178 12.58 -6.50 2.60
CA VAL A 178 13.35 -5.32 3.03
C VAL A 178 13.14 -4.96 4.50
N GLY A 179 12.17 -5.59 5.17
CA GLY A 179 11.91 -5.36 6.58
C GLY A 179 10.74 -6.16 7.12
N LYS A 180 10.60 -6.12 8.44
CA LYS A 180 9.46 -6.71 9.16
C LYS A 180 8.80 -5.64 10.01
N ILE A 181 7.47 -5.71 10.14
CA ILE A 181 6.63 -4.79 10.89
C ILE A 181 5.77 -5.64 11.83
N GLY A 182 5.88 -5.37 13.13
CA GLY A 182 5.12 -6.12 14.13
C GLY A 182 3.64 -5.70 14.18
N PRO A 183 2.75 -6.58 14.63
CA PRO A 183 1.30 -6.34 14.61
C PRO A 183 0.84 -5.21 15.55
N SER A 184 1.66 -4.76 16.48
CA SER A 184 1.31 -3.70 17.47
C SER A 184 1.13 -2.32 16.84
N VAL A 185 1.67 -2.09 15.65
CA VAL A 185 1.58 -0.79 14.95
C VAL A 185 0.31 -0.64 14.12
N PHE A 186 -0.55 -1.65 14.11
CA PHE A 186 -1.80 -1.64 13.34
C PHE A 186 -3.03 -1.43 14.24
N TYR A 187 -4.05 -0.80 13.65
CA TYR A 187 -5.39 -0.69 14.22
C TYR A 187 -6.46 -1.05 13.16
N PRO A 188 -7.36 -1.99 13.46
CA PRO A 188 -7.26 -2.94 14.58
C PRO A 188 -6.00 -3.80 14.46
N LYS A 189 -5.56 -4.38 15.60
CA LYS A 189 -4.42 -5.30 15.58
C LYS A 189 -4.78 -6.55 14.78
N PRO A 190 -3.98 -6.95 13.77
CA PRO A 190 -4.22 -8.19 13.04
C PRO A 190 -4.02 -9.42 13.93
N ASN A 191 -4.67 -10.52 13.57
CA ASN A 191 -4.55 -11.79 14.29
C ASN A 191 -3.34 -12.63 13.83
N VAL A 192 -2.60 -12.17 12.84
CA VAL A 192 -1.45 -12.85 12.19
C VAL A 192 -0.32 -11.85 11.97
N ASP A 193 0.89 -12.37 11.86
CA ASP A 193 2.10 -11.59 11.58
C ASP A 193 2.28 -11.26 10.09
#